data_49c49cab3e5504c14194d338d9bb53a2
#
_entry.id   49c49cab3e5504c14194d338d9bb53a2
#
_cell.length_a   1.000
_cell.length_b   1.000
_cell.length_c   1.000
_cell.angle_alpha   90.00
_cell.angle_beta   90.00
_cell.angle_gamma   90.00
#
_symmetry.space_group_name_H-M   'P 1'
#
loop_
_entity.id
_entity.type
_entity.pdbx_description
1 polymer ?
#
loop_
_entity_poly.entity_id
_entity_poly.type
_entity_poly.pdbx_seq_one_letter_code
_entity_poly.pdbx_strand_id
1 'polypeptide(L)'
;MSVGAVHQVLATLGYGDAIGHEVLGIQRVLRAAGYDSEIFVETADPRLEDLTYDYRDLVDASRPDNLLLHHFSIGSRASRVAFALPDRMALIYHNITPPQYFVGVHDKLVELCWKGRRELGAYVDRCDLALGDSEFNRAELEGLGFPRTGVLPVVPDFSHLDAAPDFRLAGAFDDEWTNLLFVGRMIPNKRIENVIRIFHAYRTHINPRSRLLLVGSYGGFEKYLAMLRGMIGALGTPDVYFAGHVSNEELAAYYQVADLFLCASEHEGFCVPLVEAFHMRVPVLAYAASAVPATLDGGGVLYEDRDPGHVALLADAVLSDHKLQERVLAAQDAALDRLLKKDFGGTLLSFVDQVARAPRRAAPKVTFDFWDQLAAYERLEELRMFRPGIYKGLGSAKLEVQSAKWSGK
;
A
#
# COMPACT_ATOMS: atom_id res chain seq x y z
N MET A 1 23.35 20.57 13.45
CA MET A 1 24.35 19.76 12.69
C MET A 1 23.67 19.39 11.38
N SER A 2 24.37 19.46 10.25
CA SER A 2 23.84 18.99 8.96
C SER A 2 23.91 17.46 8.91
N VAL A 3 22.95 16.81 8.31
CA VAL A 3 23.03 15.41 7.92
C VAL A 3 24.02 15.31 6.77
N GLY A 4 24.86 14.27 6.70
CA GLY A 4 25.80 14.03 5.60
C GLY A 4 25.05 13.65 4.31
N ALA A 5 24.79 12.37 4.13
CA ALA A 5 23.95 11.87 3.04
C ALA A 5 22.56 11.48 3.55
N VAL A 6 21.57 11.41 2.64
CA VAL A 6 20.22 10.90 2.92
C VAL A 6 19.91 9.77 1.94
N HIS A 7 20.17 8.55 2.33
CA HIS A 7 19.94 7.37 1.49
C HIS A 7 18.58 6.73 1.73
N GLN A 8 18.14 5.91 0.80
CA GLN A 8 16.88 5.18 0.88
C GLN A 8 17.14 3.67 0.82
N VAL A 9 16.38 2.88 1.60
CA VAL A 9 16.46 1.42 1.54
C VAL A 9 15.07 0.80 1.55
N LEU A 10 14.87 -0.22 0.71
CA LEU A 10 13.62 -0.95 0.61
C LEU A 10 13.85 -2.39 0.12
N ALA A 11 12.82 -3.23 0.24
CA ALA A 11 12.88 -4.61 -0.22
C ALA A 11 12.89 -4.70 -1.76
N THR A 12 11.95 -4.04 -2.41
CA THR A 12 11.77 -4.11 -3.87
C THR A 12 11.37 -2.75 -4.42
N LEU A 13 12.05 -2.31 -5.48
CA LEU A 13 11.63 -1.15 -6.26
C LEU A 13 10.86 -1.61 -7.50
N GLY A 14 9.54 -1.44 -7.48
CA GLY A 14 8.65 -1.77 -8.59
C GLY A 14 8.52 -0.63 -9.60
N TYR A 15 8.36 -0.98 -10.87
CA TYR A 15 8.05 0.01 -11.91
C TYR A 15 6.54 0.27 -11.96
N GLY A 16 6.16 1.54 -11.90
CA GLY A 16 4.76 1.96 -12.04
C GLY A 16 3.89 1.67 -10.82
N ASP A 17 4.47 1.28 -9.67
CA ASP A 17 3.73 1.19 -8.42
C ASP A 17 3.88 2.48 -7.56
N ALA A 18 2.97 2.66 -6.61
CA ALA A 18 2.93 3.85 -5.78
C ALA A 18 4.21 4.06 -4.95
N ILE A 19 4.79 2.98 -4.41
CA ILE A 19 6.03 3.04 -3.62
C ILE A 19 7.20 3.41 -4.50
N GLY A 20 7.30 2.83 -5.70
CA GLY A 20 8.35 3.15 -6.67
C GLY A 20 8.32 4.63 -7.07
N HIS A 21 7.14 5.19 -7.34
CA HIS A 21 6.99 6.62 -7.65
C HIS A 21 7.41 7.51 -6.47
N GLU A 22 7.03 7.15 -5.25
CA GLU A 22 7.39 7.90 -4.04
C GLU A 22 8.91 7.88 -3.79
N VAL A 23 9.54 6.71 -3.86
CA VAL A 23 11.00 6.55 -3.68
C VAL A 23 11.78 7.42 -4.66
N LEU A 24 11.41 7.38 -5.95
CA LEU A 24 12.04 8.22 -6.98
C LEU A 24 11.74 9.71 -6.77
N GLY A 25 10.53 10.05 -6.31
CA GLY A 25 10.14 11.40 -5.94
C GLY A 25 10.96 11.96 -4.78
N ILE A 26 11.13 11.17 -3.72
CA ILE A 26 11.97 11.49 -2.56
C ILE A 26 13.41 11.75 -3.01
N GLN A 27 14.00 10.86 -3.83
CA GLN A 27 15.38 11.05 -4.32
C GLN A 27 15.54 12.37 -5.09
N ARG A 28 14.58 12.69 -5.97
CA ARG A 28 14.59 13.95 -6.72
C ARG A 28 14.60 15.18 -5.79
N VAL A 29 13.74 15.19 -4.77
CA VAL A 29 13.66 16.29 -3.79
C VAL A 29 14.96 16.40 -2.99
N LEU A 30 15.50 15.28 -2.51
CA LEU A 30 16.73 15.28 -1.72
C LEU A 30 17.93 15.78 -2.53
N ARG A 31 18.09 15.29 -3.76
CA ARG A 31 19.16 15.73 -4.66
C ARG A 31 19.02 17.21 -5.04
N ALA A 32 17.80 17.69 -5.29
CA ALA A 32 17.54 19.11 -5.55
C ALA A 32 17.86 20.00 -4.32
N ALA A 33 17.74 19.47 -3.11
CA ALA A 33 18.15 20.14 -1.88
C ALA A 33 19.65 20.02 -1.56
N GLY A 34 20.41 19.34 -2.43
CA GLY A 34 21.89 19.23 -2.31
C GLY A 34 22.37 18.04 -1.46
N TYR A 35 21.50 17.11 -1.10
CA TYR A 35 21.90 15.87 -0.43
C TYR A 35 22.42 14.84 -1.45
N ASP A 36 23.47 14.12 -1.04
CA ASP A 36 23.80 12.83 -1.66
C ASP A 36 22.72 11.82 -1.28
N SER A 37 22.07 11.21 -2.27
CA SER A 37 20.92 10.33 -2.07
C SER A 37 20.91 9.18 -3.07
N GLU A 38 21.12 7.98 -2.55
CA GLU A 38 21.11 6.73 -3.30
C GLU A 38 20.01 5.79 -2.78
N ILE A 39 19.58 4.84 -3.65
CA ILE A 39 18.50 3.89 -3.37
C ILE A 39 19.12 2.50 -3.32
N PHE A 40 18.96 1.81 -2.19
CA PHE A 40 19.46 0.46 -1.93
C PHE A 40 18.32 -0.54 -1.84
N VAL A 41 18.38 -1.66 -2.60
CA VAL A 41 17.27 -2.61 -2.72
C VAL A 41 17.74 -4.07 -2.67
N GLU A 42 16.85 -5.01 -2.29
CA GLU A 42 17.11 -6.43 -2.53
C GLU A 42 16.83 -6.82 -3.99
N THR A 43 15.77 -6.22 -4.56
CA THR A 43 15.38 -6.43 -5.96
C THR A 43 14.84 -5.15 -6.57
N ALA A 44 15.05 -4.97 -7.86
CA ALA A 44 14.46 -3.90 -8.65
C ALA A 44 13.81 -4.46 -9.91
N ASP A 45 12.81 -3.76 -10.44
CA ASP A 45 12.36 -4.01 -11.81
C ASP A 45 13.54 -3.75 -12.78
N PRO A 46 13.76 -4.58 -13.81
CA PRO A 46 14.89 -4.41 -14.74
C PRO A 46 15.02 -3.01 -15.36
N ARG A 47 13.91 -2.29 -15.50
CA ARG A 47 13.89 -0.89 -16.00
C ARG A 47 14.43 0.14 -15.01
N LEU A 48 14.58 -0.23 -13.74
CA LEU A 48 15.00 0.64 -12.63
C LEU A 48 16.34 0.20 -12.03
N GLU A 49 16.95 -0.90 -12.50
CA GLU A 49 18.21 -1.42 -11.94
C GLU A 49 19.32 -0.37 -11.95
N ASP A 50 19.47 0.38 -13.05
CA ASP A 50 20.49 1.42 -13.18
C ASP A 50 20.34 2.60 -12.19
N LEU A 51 19.19 2.70 -11.52
CA LEU A 51 18.90 3.75 -10.52
C LEU A 51 19.12 3.26 -9.08
N THR A 52 19.53 2.01 -8.89
CA THR A 52 19.62 1.36 -7.59
C THR A 52 20.95 0.70 -7.34
N TYR A 53 21.23 0.48 -6.07
CA TYR A 53 22.36 -0.31 -5.59
C TYR A 53 21.85 -1.55 -4.84
N ASP A 54 22.68 -2.60 -4.78
CA ASP A 54 22.38 -3.74 -3.93
C ASP A 54 22.36 -3.31 -2.44
N TYR A 55 21.40 -3.79 -1.67
CA TYR A 55 21.27 -3.45 -0.24
C TYR A 55 22.53 -3.80 0.59
N ARG A 56 23.39 -4.71 0.11
CA ARG A 56 24.65 -5.08 0.77
C ARG A 56 25.69 -3.98 0.66
N ASP A 57 25.66 -3.18 -0.43
CA ASP A 57 26.58 -2.06 -0.64
C ASP A 57 26.27 -0.89 0.34
N LEU A 58 25.07 -0.89 0.93
CA LEU A 58 24.70 0.07 1.97
C LEU A 58 25.64 0.04 3.17
N VAL A 59 26.25 -1.13 3.45
CA VAL A 59 27.23 -1.29 4.55
C VAL A 59 28.44 -0.37 4.37
N ASP A 60 28.92 -0.25 3.12
CA ASP A 60 30.07 0.61 2.79
C ASP A 60 29.70 2.10 2.67
N ALA A 61 28.45 2.41 2.31
CA ALA A 61 27.92 3.77 2.25
C ALA A 61 27.53 4.35 3.63
N SER A 62 27.24 3.47 4.59
CA SER A 62 26.71 3.83 5.91
C SER A 62 27.68 4.65 6.73
N ARG A 63 27.20 5.74 7.35
CA ARG A 63 27.96 6.62 8.25
C ARG A 63 27.08 7.10 9.40
N PRO A 64 27.68 7.35 10.58
CA PRO A 64 26.92 7.83 11.73
C PRO A 64 26.21 9.17 11.53
N ASP A 65 26.66 10.02 10.65
CA ASP A 65 26.09 11.32 10.33
C ASP A 65 25.10 11.31 9.16
N ASN A 66 24.92 10.16 8.51
CA ASN A 66 23.90 9.97 7.49
C ASN A 66 22.52 9.79 8.11
N LEU A 67 21.49 10.00 7.27
CA LEU A 67 20.11 9.60 7.52
C LEU A 67 19.71 8.54 6.51
N LEU A 68 19.17 7.43 7.01
CA LEU A 68 18.59 6.36 6.21
C LEU A 68 17.07 6.45 6.26
N LEU A 69 16.43 6.65 5.13
CA LEU A 69 15.00 6.55 4.92
C LEU A 69 14.68 5.08 4.62
N HIS A 70 14.06 4.39 5.56
CA HIS A 70 13.73 2.98 5.41
C HIS A 70 12.27 2.82 5.03
N HIS A 71 12.01 2.45 3.77
CA HIS A 71 10.68 2.16 3.26
C HIS A 71 10.24 0.77 3.70
N PHE A 72 9.28 0.73 4.61
CA PHE A 72 8.84 -0.49 5.25
C PHE A 72 7.45 -0.91 4.76
N SER A 73 7.42 -1.81 3.79
CA SER A 73 6.20 -2.41 3.24
C SER A 73 6.05 -3.89 3.57
N ILE A 74 7.17 -4.54 3.91
CA ILE A 74 7.25 -5.95 4.31
C ILE A 74 8.62 -6.21 4.96
N GLY A 75 8.73 -7.24 5.82
CA GLY A 75 10.02 -7.65 6.38
C GLY A 75 10.94 -8.23 5.31
N SER A 76 12.24 -7.86 5.34
CA SER A 76 13.20 -8.20 4.28
C SER A 76 14.63 -8.31 4.82
N ARG A 77 15.54 -8.83 4.01
CA ARG A 77 16.98 -8.84 4.35
C ARG A 77 17.55 -7.42 4.36
N ALA A 78 17.11 -6.57 3.42
CA ALA A 78 17.50 -5.17 3.39
C ALA A 78 17.09 -4.45 4.69
N SER A 79 15.87 -4.72 5.20
CA SER A 79 15.42 -4.21 6.50
C SER A 79 16.37 -4.62 7.63
N ARG A 80 16.80 -5.87 7.67
CA ARG A 80 17.68 -6.37 8.72
C ARG A 80 19.08 -5.74 8.67
N VAL A 81 19.64 -5.58 7.46
CA VAL A 81 20.93 -4.87 7.28
C VAL A 81 20.77 -3.43 7.76
N ALA A 82 19.75 -2.71 7.29
CA ALA A 82 19.48 -1.33 7.68
C ALA A 82 19.35 -1.14 9.20
N PHE A 83 18.68 -2.09 9.88
CA PHE A 83 18.53 -2.08 11.34
C PHE A 83 19.88 -2.02 12.07
N ALA A 84 20.89 -2.75 11.55
CA ALA A 84 22.19 -2.93 12.20
C ALA A 84 23.16 -1.75 11.97
N LEU A 85 22.89 -0.86 11.01
CA LEU A 85 23.81 0.19 10.61
C LEU A 85 23.80 1.38 11.56
N PRO A 86 24.91 2.17 11.60
CA PRO A 86 25.05 3.30 12.52
C PRO A 86 24.30 4.55 12.09
N ASP A 87 23.71 4.58 10.90
CA ASP A 87 22.97 5.73 10.38
C ASP A 87 21.83 6.13 11.32
N ARG A 88 21.45 7.40 11.32
CA ARG A 88 20.15 7.81 11.81
C ARG A 88 19.06 7.20 10.94
N MET A 89 17.88 6.98 11.48
CA MET A 89 16.84 6.31 10.72
C MET A 89 15.50 7.02 10.84
N ALA A 90 14.91 7.32 9.68
CA ALA A 90 13.49 7.59 9.57
C ALA A 90 12.82 6.43 8.82
N LEU A 91 11.77 5.86 9.40
CA LEU A 91 11.00 4.78 8.78
C LEU A 91 9.81 5.40 8.04
N ILE A 92 9.58 4.97 6.79
CA ILE A 92 8.39 5.29 6.00
C ILE A 92 7.55 4.02 5.87
N TYR A 93 6.40 4.00 6.51
CA TYR A 93 5.54 2.83 6.61
C TYR A 93 4.46 2.84 5.55
N HIS A 94 4.56 1.94 4.59
CA HIS A 94 3.64 1.78 3.47
C HIS A 94 2.48 0.84 3.75
N ASN A 95 2.22 0.52 5.01
CA ASN A 95 1.22 -0.41 5.47
C ASN A 95 1.54 -1.88 5.13
N ILE A 96 1.44 -2.75 6.12
CA ILE A 96 1.51 -4.19 5.91
C ILE A 96 0.12 -4.78 6.10
N THR A 97 -0.47 -5.28 5.04
CA THR A 97 -1.79 -5.93 5.09
C THR A 97 -1.80 -7.03 6.15
N PRO A 98 -2.80 -7.06 7.05
CA PRO A 98 -2.92 -8.09 8.06
C PRO A 98 -2.94 -9.50 7.44
N PRO A 99 -2.14 -10.45 7.97
CA PRO A 99 -1.93 -11.76 7.33
C PRO A 99 -3.21 -12.59 7.16
N GLN A 100 -4.23 -12.36 7.99
CA GLN A 100 -5.50 -13.08 7.94
C GLN A 100 -6.23 -12.95 6.60
N TYR A 101 -6.03 -11.85 5.85
CA TYR A 101 -6.63 -11.70 4.52
C TYR A 101 -6.13 -12.75 3.52
N PHE A 102 -4.91 -13.26 3.71
CA PHE A 102 -4.26 -14.19 2.78
C PHE A 102 -4.38 -15.66 3.18
N VAL A 103 -4.95 -15.95 4.37
CA VAL A 103 -5.14 -17.32 4.86
C VAL A 103 -5.99 -18.14 3.89
N GLY A 104 -5.45 -19.30 3.51
CA GLY A 104 -6.11 -20.21 2.56
C GLY A 104 -6.00 -19.78 1.09
N VAL A 105 -5.43 -18.60 0.80
CA VAL A 105 -5.22 -18.08 -0.55
C VAL A 105 -3.74 -18.06 -0.92
N HIS A 106 -2.87 -17.53 -0.05
CA HIS A 106 -1.46 -17.33 -0.35
C HIS A 106 -0.58 -17.48 0.91
N ASP A 107 -0.21 -18.72 1.26
CA ASP A 107 0.46 -19.06 2.52
C ASP A 107 1.79 -18.31 2.72
N LYS A 108 2.59 -18.16 1.65
CA LYS A 108 3.85 -17.42 1.72
C LYS A 108 3.64 -15.95 2.09
N LEU A 109 2.58 -15.31 1.61
CA LEU A 109 2.27 -13.93 1.93
C LEU A 109 1.73 -13.79 3.35
N VAL A 110 0.98 -14.81 3.86
CA VAL A 110 0.61 -14.88 5.29
C VAL A 110 1.87 -14.80 6.16
N GLU A 111 2.88 -15.64 5.86
CA GLU A 111 4.15 -15.67 6.56
C GLU A 111 4.87 -14.31 6.49
N LEU A 112 5.03 -13.75 5.30
CA LEU A 112 5.76 -12.50 5.07
C LEU A 112 5.09 -11.31 5.76
N CYS A 113 3.78 -11.19 5.65
CA CYS A 113 3.04 -10.11 6.33
C CYS A 113 3.10 -10.25 7.85
N TRP A 114 2.97 -11.48 8.36
CA TRP A 114 3.10 -11.74 9.78
C TRP A 114 4.49 -11.37 10.32
N LYS A 115 5.55 -11.81 9.63
CA LYS A 115 6.94 -11.47 9.98
C LYS A 115 7.17 -9.97 9.91
N GLY A 116 6.75 -9.32 8.81
CA GLY A 116 6.92 -7.88 8.64
C GLY A 116 6.25 -7.07 9.74
N ARG A 117 5.03 -7.41 10.15
CA ARG A 117 4.35 -6.73 11.27
C ARG A 117 5.06 -6.93 12.61
N ARG A 118 5.71 -8.07 12.82
CA ARG A 118 6.53 -8.31 14.01
C ARG A 118 7.84 -7.53 13.95
N GLU A 119 8.53 -7.56 12.82
CA GLU A 119 9.76 -6.79 12.62
C GLU A 119 9.53 -5.29 12.80
N LEU A 120 8.38 -4.76 12.38
CA LEU A 120 8.03 -3.35 12.58
C LEU A 120 8.10 -2.93 14.06
N GLY A 121 7.64 -3.78 14.98
CA GLY A 121 7.75 -3.53 16.41
C GLY A 121 9.19 -3.41 16.93
N ALA A 122 10.14 -4.05 16.26
CA ALA A 122 11.58 -3.95 16.61
C ALA A 122 12.15 -2.56 16.29
N TYR A 123 11.59 -1.86 15.31
CA TYR A 123 12.05 -0.55 14.90
C TYR A 123 11.62 0.59 15.83
N VAL A 124 10.73 0.35 16.80
CA VAL A 124 10.26 1.35 17.77
C VAL A 124 11.44 2.03 18.48
N ASP A 125 12.41 1.23 18.93
CA ASP A 125 13.61 1.74 19.61
C ASP A 125 14.74 2.13 18.65
N ARG A 126 14.63 1.75 17.38
CA ARG A 126 15.65 2.01 16.35
C ARG A 126 15.48 3.34 15.65
N CYS A 127 14.25 3.74 15.33
CA CYS A 127 13.97 4.90 14.49
C CYS A 127 13.98 6.20 15.27
N ASP A 128 14.58 7.25 14.70
CA ASP A 128 14.49 8.62 15.18
C ASP A 128 13.10 9.21 14.90
N LEU A 129 12.46 8.77 13.81
CA LEU A 129 11.17 9.21 13.32
C LEU A 129 10.48 8.06 12.55
N ALA A 130 9.15 7.94 12.65
CA ALA A 130 8.38 7.01 11.85
C ALA A 130 7.25 7.77 11.13
N LEU A 131 7.18 7.64 9.82
CA LEU A 131 6.24 8.33 8.95
C LEU A 131 5.25 7.32 8.35
N GLY A 132 3.99 7.68 8.29
CA GLY A 132 2.99 6.93 7.55
C GLY A 132 2.55 7.69 6.30
N ASP A 133 2.10 6.98 5.26
CA ASP A 133 1.55 7.57 4.04
C ASP A 133 0.19 8.24 4.28
N SER A 134 -0.43 7.95 5.43
CA SER A 134 -1.73 8.46 5.85
C SER A 134 -1.83 8.56 7.37
N GLU A 135 -2.85 9.26 7.86
CA GLU A 135 -3.18 9.29 9.29
C GLU A 135 -3.50 7.90 9.85
N PHE A 136 -4.07 7.02 9.04
CA PHE A 136 -4.31 5.63 9.43
C PHE A 136 -2.99 4.90 9.73
N ASN A 137 -2.00 5.02 8.83
CA ASN A 137 -0.69 4.44 9.01
C ASN A 137 0.06 5.08 10.19
N ARG A 138 -0.02 6.41 10.34
CA ARG A 138 0.56 7.12 11.48
C ARG A 138 -0.02 6.64 12.82
N ALA A 139 -1.35 6.49 12.89
CA ALA A 139 -2.02 5.99 14.10
C ALA A 139 -1.62 4.54 14.44
N GLU A 140 -1.38 3.69 13.43
CA GLU A 140 -0.86 2.34 13.65
C GLU A 140 0.55 2.39 14.25
N LEU A 141 1.43 3.26 13.74
CA LEU A 141 2.78 3.47 14.29
C LEU A 141 2.74 3.97 15.74
N GLU A 142 1.85 4.92 16.05
CA GLU A 142 1.65 5.39 17.43
C GLU A 142 1.17 4.26 18.36
N GLY A 143 0.23 3.45 17.88
CA GLY A 143 -0.29 2.29 18.61
C GLY A 143 0.77 1.24 18.89
N LEU A 144 1.80 1.13 18.05
CA LEU A 144 2.97 0.29 18.25
C LEU A 144 4.00 0.87 19.23
N GLY A 145 3.87 2.15 19.61
CA GLY A 145 4.75 2.83 20.55
C GLY A 145 5.90 3.62 19.94
N PHE A 146 5.86 3.93 18.65
CA PHE A 146 6.86 4.84 18.05
C PHE A 146 6.75 6.23 18.70
N PRO A 147 7.84 6.76 19.27
CA PRO A 147 7.78 7.97 20.11
C PRO A 147 7.64 9.28 19.29
N ARG A 148 7.94 9.21 18.01
CA ARG A 148 7.80 10.32 17.05
C ARG A 148 7.23 9.79 15.76
N THR A 149 6.06 10.28 15.42
CA THR A 149 5.36 9.91 14.18
C THR A 149 4.97 11.15 13.40
N GLY A 150 4.73 10.96 12.11
CA GLY A 150 4.25 12.00 11.21
C GLY A 150 3.57 11.39 9.99
N VAL A 151 2.99 12.24 9.16
CA VAL A 151 2.46 11.83 7.85
C VAL A 151 3.32 12.44 6.77
N LEU A 152 3.91 11.59 5.93
CA LEU A 152 4.49 12.00 4.66
C LEU A 152 3.43 11.74 3.60
N PRO A 153 2.77 12.76 3.05
CA PRO A 153 1.64 12.55 2.17
C PRO A 153 2.10 11.92 0.84
N VAL A 154 1.39 10.92 0.37
CA VAL A 154 1.58 10.42 -1.00
C VAL A 154 1.12 11.52 -1.95
N VAL A 155 1.99 11.95 -2.86
CA VAL A 155 1.63 12.85 -3.96
C VAL A 155 1.62 12.02 -5.23
N PRO A 156 0.44 11.66 -5.76
CA PRO A 156 0.34 10.86 -6.96
C PRO A 156 0.89 11.60 -8.19
N ASP A 157 1.59 10.85 -9.03
CA ASP A 157 1.94 11.28 -10.38
C ASP A 157 0.92 10.67 -11.34
N PHE A 158 0.11 11.50 -11.98
CA PHE A 158 -0.94 11.07 -12.90
C PHE A 158 -0.47 11.04 -14.36
N SER A 159 0.81 11.29 -14.64
CA SER A 159 1.36 11.31 -16.01
C SER A 159 1.10 10.02 -16.80
N HIS A 160 0.95 8.90 -16.12
CA HIS A 160 0.58 7.62 -16.72
C HIS A 160 -0.87 7.60 -17.25
N LEU A 161 -1.76 8.47 -16.74
CA LEU A 161 -3.15 8.62 -17.20
C LEU A 161 -3.30 9.72 -18.25
N ASP A 162 -2.28 10.57 -18.45
CA ASP A 162 -2.25 11.57 -19.52
C ASP A 162 -1.92 10.94 -20.90
N ALA A 163 -1.63 9.64 -20.95
CA ALA A 163 -1.46 8.90 -22.18
C ALA A 163 -2.74 8.93 -23.02
N ALA A 164 -2.59 8.97 -24.36
CA ALA A 164 -3.74 8.89 -25.25
C ALA A 164 -4.46 7.54 -25.04
N PRO A 165 -5.76 7.53 -24.73
CA PRO A 165 -6.49 6.29 -24.45
C PRO A 165 -6.46 5.33 -25.65
N ASP A 166 -6.44 4.02 -25.41
CA ASP A 166 -6.64 3.03 -26.46
C ASP A 166 -8.08 3.14 -27.00
N PHE A 167 -8.21 3.69 -28.25
CA PHE A 167 -9.55 3.95 -28.80
C PHE A 167 -10.31 2.70 -29.19
N ARG A 168 -9.65 1.54 -29.34
CA ARG A 168 -10.35 0.28 -29.64
C ARG A 168 -11.03 -0.22 -28.38
N LEU A 169 -10.30 -0.12 -27.26
CA LEU A 169 -10.83 -0.47 -25.96
C LEU A 169 -11.94 0.51 -25.55
N ALA A 170 -11.70 1.82 -25.64
CA ALA A 170 -12.70 2.83 -25.37
C ALA A 170 -13.96 2.61 -26.22
N GLY A 171 -13.83 2.45 -27.55
CA GLY A 171 -14.97 2.22 -28.44
C GLY A 171 -15.71 0.88 -28.20
N ALA A 172 -15.09 -0.09 -27.54
CA ALA A 172 -15.76 -1.34 -27.17
C ALA A 172 -16.72 -1.19 -25.98
N PHE A 173 -16.55 -0.16 -25.17
CA PHE A 173 -17.32 0.10 -23.94
C PHE A 173 -18.02 1.48 -23.95
N ASP A 174 -17.80 2.32 -24.94
CA ASP A 174 -18.48 3.59 -25.14
C ASP A 174 -19.83 3.38 -25.86
N ASP A 175 -20.80 2.92 -25.09
CA ASP A 175 -22.17 2.68 -25.55
C ASP A 175 -23.18 3.12 -24.46
N GLU A 176 -24.46 2.75 -24.61
CA GLU A 176 -25.51 3.09 -23.63
C GLU A 176 -25.49 2.23 -22.33
N TRP A 177 -24.46 1.39 -22.13
CA TRP A 177 -24.36 0.56 -20.94
C TRP A 177 -23.60 1.28 -19.84
N THR A 178 -24.01 1.05 -18.61
CA THR A 178 -23.31 1.58 -17.44
C THR A 178 -22.10 0.72 -17.10
N ASN A 179 -20.94 1.36 -17.02
CA ASN A 179 -19.66 0.75 -16.70
C ASN A 179 -19.25 1.03 -15.25
N LEU A 180 -19.33 0.02 -14.38
CA LEU A 180 -18.76 0.08 -13.05
C LEU A 180 -17.29 -0.36 -13.13
N LEU A 181 -16.38 0.46 -12.61
CA LEU A 181 -14.94 0.22 -12.67
C LEU A 181 -14.37 -0.08 -11.29
N PHE A 182 -13.48 -1.05 -11.22
CA PHE A 182 -12.53 -1.25 -10.13
C PHE A 182 -11.11 -1.31 -10.71
N VAL A 183 -10.18 -0.58 -10.11
CA VAL A 183 -8.74 -0.64 -10.45
C VAL A 183 -7.93 -1.02 -9.22
N GLY A 184 -7.05 -2.01 -9.38
CA GLY A 184 -6.14 -2.46 -8.34
C GLY A 184 -5.81 -3.94 -8.44
N ARG A 185 -4.79 -4.38 -7.71
CA ARG A 185 -4.46 -5.81 -7.64
C ARG A 185 -5.64 -6.63 -7.14
N MET A 186 -5.90 -7.77 -7.76
CA MET A 186 -6.97 -8.70 -7.36
C MET A 186 -6.52 -9.53 -6.15
N ILE A 187 -6.56 -8.91 -4.97
CA ILE A 187 -6.12 -9.52 -3.70
C ILE A 187 -7.21 -9.43 -2.63
N PRO A 188 -7.23 -10.35 -1.64
CA PRO A 188 -8.36 -10.50 -0.72
C PRO A 188 -8.73 -9.29 0.13
N ASN A 189 -7.76 -8.44 0.53
CA ASN A 189 -8.06 -7.22 1.29
C ASN A 189 -8.83 -6.16 0.48
N LYS A 190 -8.81 -6.27 -0.85
CA LYS A 190 -9.60 -5.42 -1.77
C LYS A 190 -11.07 -5.85 -1.89
N ARG A 191 -11.43 -7.02 -1.35
CA ARG A 191 -12.81 -7.53 -1.30
C ARG A 191 -13.51 -7.52 -2.67
N ILE A 192 -12.84 -8.02 -3.70
CA ILE A 192 -13.41 -8.08 -5.06
C ILE A 192 -14.71 -8.87 -5.07
N GLU A 193 -14.87 -9.87 -4.21
CA GLU A 193 -16.12 -10.59 -4.01
C GLU A 193 -17.28 -9.68 -3.60
N ASN A 194 -17.03 -8.61 -2.83
CA ASN A 194 -18.07 -7.65 -2.46
C ASN A 194 -18.38 -6.71 -3.63
N VAL A 195 -17.37 -6.27 -4.40
CA VAL A 195 -17.57 -5.52 -5.65
C VAL A 195 -18.49 -6.30 -6.60
N ILE A 196 -18.23 -7.60 -6.78
CA ILE A 196 -19.05 -8.49 -7.62
C ILE A 196 -20.48 -8.63 -7.08
N ARG A 197 -20.65 -8.78 -5.75
CA ARG A 197 -22.00 -8.88 -5.14
C ARG A 197 -22.83 -7.60 -5.31
N ILE A 198 -22.18 -6.44 -5.12
CA ILE A 198 -22.81 -5.13 -5.33
C ILE A 198 -23.22 -4.99 -6.79
N PHE A 199 -22.33 -5.31 -7.71
CA PHE A 199 -22.62 -5.30 -9.14
C PHE A 199 -23.75 -6.27 -9.50
N HIS A 200 -23.74 -7.49 -8.94
CA HIS A 200 -24.84 -8.46 -9.15
C HIS A 200 -26.19 -7.89 -8.72
N ALA A 201 -26.26 -7.27 -7.54
CA ALA A 201 -27.47 -6.62 -7.05
C ALA A 201 -27.92 -5.47 -7.96
N TYR A 202 -26.98 -4.60 -8.35
CA TYR A 202 -27.24 -3.48 -9.26
C TYR A 202 -27.77 -3.95 -10.62
N ARG A 203 -27.07 -4.91 -11.26
CA ARG A 203 -27.46 -5.43 -12.56
C ARG A 203 -28.80 -6.16 -12.53
N THR A 204 -29.05 -6.97 -11.50
CA THR A 204 -30.25 -7.82 -11.42
C THR A 204 -31.51 -7.02 -11.10
N HIS A 205 -31.40 -6.00 -10.23
CA HIS A 205 -32.58 -5.34 -9.68
C HIS A 205 -32.75 -3.90 -10.13
N ILE A 206 -31.71 -3.26 -10.70
CA ILE A 206 -31.75 -1.84 -11.03
C ILE A 206 -31.48 -1.63 -12.52
N ASN A 207 -30.28 -1.95 -13.03
CA ASN A 207 -29.93 -1.70 -14.41
C ASN A 207 -29.33 -2.94 -15.10
N PRO A 208 -30.12 -3.69 -15.89
CA PRO A 208 -29.64 -4.88 -16.61
C PRO A 208 -28.65 -4.54 -17.74
N ARG A 209 -28.58 -3.27 -18.20
CA ARG A 209 -27.58 -2.79 -19.15
C ARG A 209 -26.39 -2.21 -18.43
N SER A 210 -25.70 -3.05 -17.65
CA SER A 210 -24.51 -2.65 -16.93
C SER A 210 -23.44 -3.73 -17.00
N ARG A 211 -22.18 -3.34 -16.81
CA ARG A 211 -21.04 -4.24 -16.76
C ARG A 211 -20.06 -3.83 -15.66
N LEU A 212 -19.27 -4.80 -15.22
CA LEU A 212 -18.22 -4.60 -14.22
C LEU A 212 -16.85 -4.82 -14.88
N LEU A 213 -16.03 -3.80 -14.86
CA LEU A 213 -14.67 -3.77 -15.39
C LEU A 213 -13.68 -3.89 -14.22
N LEU A 214 -13.00 -5.04 -14.12
CA LEU A 214 -12.02 -5.35 -13.07
C LEU A 214 -10.62 -5.27 -13.67
N VAL A 215 -9.93 -4.16 -13.41
CA VAL A 215 -8.61 -3.86 -13.96
C VAL A 215 -7.54 -4.04 -12.89
N GLY A 216 -6.51 -4.83 -13.20
CA GLY A 216 -5.36 -5.04 -12.35
C GLY A 216 -4.87 -6.47 -12.31
N SER A 217 -3.61 -6.64 -11.93
CA SER A 217 -2.94 -7.93 -11.88
C SER A 217 -3.53 -8.86 -10.81
N TYR A 218 -3.60 -10.14 -11.15
CA TYR A 218 -3.93 -11.25 -10.25
C TYR A 218 -2.76 -12.23 -10.08
N GLY A 219 -1.58 -11.89 -10.61
CA GLY A 219 -0.40 -12.76 -10.51
C GLY A 219 -0.07 -13.13 -9.07
N GLY A 220 0.10 -14.45 -8.82
CA GLY A 220 0.27 -15.04 -7.49
C GLY A 220 -1.04 -15.25 -6.70
N PHE A 221 -2.20 -14.85 -7.26
CA PHE A 221 -3.53 -14.99 -6.64
C PHE A 221 -4.52 -15.77 -7.51
N GLU A 222 -4.03 -16.71 -8.30
CA GLU A 222 -4.84 -17.55 -9.21
C GLU A 222 -5.94 -18.30 -8.48
N LYS A 223 -5.68 -18.72 -7.24
CA LYS A 223 -6.68 -19.37 -6.36
C LYS A 223 -7.83 -18.43 -6.00
N TYR A 224 -7.52 -17.18 -5.69
CA TYR A 224 -8.53 -16.16 -5.40
C TYR A 224 -9.33 -15.82 -6.67
N LEU A 225 -8.65 -15.64 -7.80
CA LEU A 225 -9.32 -15.45 -9.11
C LEU A 225 -10.27 -16.59 -9.46
N ALA A 226 -9.85 -17.85 -9.23
CA ALA A 226 -10.69 -19.01 -9.47
C ALA A 226 -11.95 -19.01 -8.58
N MET A 227 -11.80 -18.61 -7.31
CA MET A 227 -12.92 -18.42 -6.38
C MET A 227 -13.88 -17.33 -6.88
N LEU A 228 -13.39 -16.19 -7.33
CA LEU A 228 -14.22 -15.10 -7.87
C LEU A 228 -14.99 -15.54 -9.11
N ARG A 229 -14.33 -16.23 -10.05
CA ARG A 229 -14.98 -16.78 -11.25
C ARG A 229 -16.05 -17.83 -10.91
N GLY A 230 -15.77 -18.70 -9.94
CA GLY A 230 -16.76 -19.65 -9.43
C GLY A 230 -17.97 -18.97 -8.82
N MET A 231 -17.76 -17.88 -8.06
CA MET A 231 -18.84 -17.08 -7.48
C MET A 231 -19.70 -16.41 -8.56
N ILE A 232 -19.08 -15.82 -9.59
CA ILE A 232 -19.79 -15.21 -10.75
C ILE A 232 -20.69 -16.27 -11.42
N GLY A 233 -20.14 -17.46 -11.66
CA GLY A 233 -20.92 -18.58 -12.22
C GLY A 233 -22.08 -19.00 -11.34
N ALA A 234 -21.87 -19.11 -10.02
CA ALA A 234 -22.93 -19.48 -9.06
C ALA A 234 -24.02 -18.41 -8.93
N LEU A 235 -23.67 -17.12 -9.04
CA LEU A 235 -24.61 -16.02 -9.05
C LEU A 235 -25.34 -15.87 -10.41
N GLY A 236 -24.83 -16.47 -11.47
CA GLY A 236 -25.32 -16.27 -12.82
C GLY A 236 -25.17 -14.83 -13.32
N THR A 237 -24.11 -14.13 -12.88
CA THR A 237 -23.88 -12.71 -13.21
C THR A 237 -23.07 -12.59 -14.49
N PRO A 238 -23.65 -12.16 -15.63
CA PRO A 238 -22.91 -11.91 -16.86
C PRO A 238 -22.16 -10.56 -16.80
N ASP A 239 -21.36 -10.31 -17.83
CA ASP A 239 -20.73 -9.01 -18.12
C ASP A 239 -19.81 -8.51 -17.00
N VAL A 240 -19.04 -9.44 -16.41
CA VAL A 240 -17.92 -9.16 -15.52
C VAL A 240 -16.61 -9.44 -16.28
N TYR A 241 -15.81 -8.40 -16.49
CA TYR A 241 -14.58 -8.44 -17.29
C TYR A 241 -13.35 -8.34 -16.40
N PHE A 242 -12.46 -9.34 -16.48
CA PHE A 242 -11.15 -9.32 -15.82
C PHE A 242 -10.09 -8.90 -16.86
N ALA A 243 -9.69 -7.64 -16.83
CA ALA A 243 -8.71 -7.10 -17.77
C ALA A 243 -7.28 -7.58 -17.49
N GLY A 244 -6.97 -7.91 -16.23
CA GLY A 244 -5.61 -8.23 -15.83
C GLY A 244 -4.72 -6.99 -15.73
N HIS A 245 -3.41 -7.17 -15.93
CA HIS A 245 -2.47 -6.07 -16.04
C HIS A 245 -2.59 -5.42 -17.42
N VAL A 246 -2.74 -4.11 -17.46
CA VAL A 246 -2.99 -3.33 -18.68
C VAL A 246 -1.90 -2.29 -18.89
N SER A 247 -1.79 -1.74 -20.10
CA SER A 247 -0.93 -0.60 -20.41
C SER A 247 -1.51 0.71 -19.85
N ASN A 248 -0.73 1.79 -19.89
CA ASN A 248 -1.20 3.12 -19.45
C ASN A 248 -2.34 3.63 -20.37
N GLU A 249 -2.24 3.39 -21.66
CA GLU A 249 -3.25 3.75 -22.67
C GLU A 249 -4.56 2.99 -22.44
N GLU A 250 -4.47 1.70 -22.12
CA GLU A 250 -5.62 0.88 -21.77
C GLU A 250 -6.22 1.31 -20.41
N LEU A 251 -5.39 1.64 -19.42
CA LEU A 251 -5.85 2.12 -18.12
C LEU A 251 -6.60 3.44 -18.26
N ALA A 252 -6.06 4.39 -19.02
CA ALA A 252 -6.72 5.67 -19.34
C ALA A 252 -8.06 5.43 -20.05
N ALA A 253 -8.13 4.46 -20.99
CA ALA A 253 -9.37 4.10 -21.67
C ALA A 253 -10.42 3.51 -20.70
N TYR A 254 -10.03 2.64 -19.75
CA TYR A 254 -10.96 2.12 -18.75
C TYR A 254 -11.52 3.21 -17.83
N TYR A 255 -10.70 4.16 -17.40
CA TYR A 255 -11.18 5.30 -16.62
C TYR A 255 -12.10 6.21 -17.48
N GLN A 256 -11.77 6.42 -18.75
CA GLN A 256 -12.57 7.28 -19.66
C GLN A 256 -13.99 6.75 -19.87
N VAL A 257 -14.16 5.43 -19.96
CA VAL A 257 -15.48 4.80 -20.20
C VAL A 257 -16.23 4.47 -18.92
N ALA A 258 -15.65 4.72 -17.75
CA ALA A 258 -16.26 4.40 -16.47
C ALA A 258 -17.29 5.44 -16.04
N ASP A 259 -18.46 4.98 -15.61
CA ASP A 259 -19.51 5.82 -15.05
C ASP A 259 -19.43 5.92 -13.52
N LEU A 260 -18.87 4.88 -12.87
CA LEU A 260 -18.70 4.82 -11.42
C LEU A 260 -17.46 3.99 -11.06
N PHE A 261 -16.62 4.52 -10.19
CA PHE A 261 -15.54 3.76 -9.54
C PHE A 261 -16.06 3.15 -8.24
N LEU A 262 -16.03 1.81 -8.14
CA LEU A 262 -16.52 1.08 -6.99
C LEU A 262 -15.37 0.44 -6.21
N CYS A 263 -15.19 0.85 -4.95
CA CYS A 263 -14.16 0.31 -4.05
C CYS A 263 -14.80 -0.34 -2.82
N ALA A 264 -14.49 -1.62 -2.58
CA ALA A 264 -14.93 -2.35 -1.40
C ALA A 264 -13.76 -2.75 -0.47
N SER A 265 -12.60 -2.13 -0.65
CA SER A 265 -11.38 -2.46 0.10
C SER A 265 -11.59 -2.31 1.61
N GLU A 266 -11.20 -3.33 2.38
CA GLU A 266 -11.23 -3.29 3.85
C GLU A 266 -9.89 -2.86 4.45
N HIS A 267 -8.81 -2.91 3.68
CA HIS A 267 -7.49 -2.55 4.17
C HIS A 267 -6.63 -1.89 3.09
N GLU A 268 -6.29 -0.63 3.32
CA GLU A 268 -5.48 0.24 2.45
C GLU A 268 -4.54 1.10 3.29
N GLY A 269 -3.35 1.37 2.74
CA GLY A 269 -2.44 2.38 3.30
C GLY A 269 -2.76 3.79 2.82
N PHE A 270 -3.15 3.93 1.54
CA PHE A 270 -3.60 5.17 0.91
C PHE A 270 -4.72 4.91 -0.11
N CYS A 271 -4.53 3.99 -1.06
CA CYS A 271 -5.43 3.68 -2.17
C CYS A 271 -5.38 4.70 -3.32
N VAL A 272 -4.26 4.76 -4.02
CA VAL A 272 -4.03 5.64 -5.19
C VAL A 272 -5.17 5.61 -6.23
N PRO A 273 -5.79 4.45 -6.59
CA PRO A 273 -6.87 4.42 -7.57
C PRO A 273 -8.08 5.31 -7.27
N LEU A 274 -8.32 5.68 -6.00
CA LEU A 274 -9.39 6.61 -5.64
C LEU A 274 -9.11 8.03 -6.17
N VAL A 275 -7.87 8.49 -6.04
CA VAL A 275 -7.47 9.81 -6.52
C VAL A 275 -7.18 9.82 -8.02
N GLU A 276 -6.85 8.68 -8.61
CA GLU A 276 -6.85 8.49 -10.08
C GLU A 276 -8.26 8.66 -10.64
N ALA A 277 -9.27 8.06 -10.01
CA ALA A 277 -10.68 8.26 -10.38
C ALA A 277 -11.10 9.73 -10.24
N PHE A 278 -10.60 10.46 -9.23
CA PHE A 278 -10.81 11.90 -9.11
C PHE A 278 -10.21 12.66 -10.29
N HIS A 279 -8.95 12.38 -10.62
CA HIS A 279 -8.24 12.99 -11.74
C HIS A 279 -8.98 12.76 -13.07
N MET A 280 -9.49 11.55 -13.27
CA MET A 280 -10.27 11.16 -14.46
C MET A 280 -11.75 11.54 -14.38
N ARG A 281 -12.16 12.25 -13.31
CA ARG A 281 -13.54 12.72 -13.07
C ARG A 281 -14.58 11.58 -13.08
N VAL A 282 -14.21 10.42 -12.59
CA VAL A 282 -15.13 9.29 -12.38
C VAL A 282 -15.71 9.38 -10.97
N PRO A 283 -17.04 9.40 -10.78
CA PRO A 283 -17.64 9.39 -9.44
C PRO A 283 -17.18 8.17 -8.65
N VAL A 284 -16.82 8.36 -7.38
CA VAL A 284 -16.31 7.30 -6.50
C VAL A 284 -17.34 6.92 -5.46
N LEU A 285 -17.59 5.60 -5.34
CA LEU A 285 -18.32 4.98 -4.24
C LEU A 285 -17.39 3.99 -3.53
N ALA A 286 -17.05 4.27 -2.27
CA ALA A 286 -16.01 3.51 -1.56
C ALA A 286 -16.42 3.11 -0.14
N TYR A 287 -15.99 1.90 0.27
CA TYR A 287 -16.18 1.40 1.63
C TYR A 287 -15.31 2.18 2.63
N ALA A 288 -15.94 2.63 3.72
CA ALA A 288 -15.30 3.46 4.74
C ALA A 288 -14.41 2.61 5.68
N ALA A 289 -13.24 2.20 5.21
CA ALA A 289 -12.29 1.41 5.99
C ALA A 289 -10.85 1.90 5.84
N SER A 290 -10.06 1.72 6.90
CA SER A 290 -8.62 2.03 6.95
C SER A 290 -8.31 3.45 6.45
N ALA A 291 -7.42 3.62 5.46
CA ALA A 291 -7.05 4.93 4.93
C ALA A 291 -8.08 5.53 3.95
N VAL A 292 -9.08 4.76 3.47
CA VAL A 292 -10.02 5.20 2.42
C VAL A 292 -10.72 6.54 2.77
N PRO A 293 -11.30 6.75 3.97
CA PRO A 293 -11.94 8.02 4.31
C PRO A 293 -10.97 9.22 4.27
N ALA A 294 -9.74 9.03 4.73
CA ALA A 294 -8.71 10.07 4.74
C ALA A 294 -8.18 10.38 3.32
N THR A 295 -8.10 9.38 2.45
CA THR A 295 -7.70 9.56 1.06
C THR A 295 -8.75 10.30 0.26
N LEU A 296 -10.04 9.99 0.48
CA LEU A 296 -11.13 10.72 -0.16
C LEU A 296 -11.23 12.18 0.31
N ASP A 297 -10.85 12.48 1.53
CA ASP A 297 -10.83 13.86 2.08
C ASP A 297 -12.13 14.65 1.79
N GLY A 298 -13.28 13.99 1.94
CA GLY A 298 -14.60 14.56 1.64
C GLY A 298 -15.01 14.50 0.17
N GLY A 299 -14.17 13.98 -0.73
CA GLY A 299 -14.55 13.65 -2.10
C GLY A 299 -15.21 12.27 -2.20
N GLY A 300 -16.02 12.07 -3.24
CA GLY A 300 -16.71 10.79 -3.46
C GLY A 300 -17.81 10.50 -2.44
N VAL A 301 -18.31 9.28 -2.45
CA VAL A 301 -19.35 8.79 -1.53
C VAL A 301 -18.78 7.64 -0.71
N LEU A 302 -18.81 7.77 0.61
CA LEU A 302 -18.45 6.71 1.55
C LEU A 302 -19.68 5.89 1.95
N TYR A 303 -19.52 4.58 2.08
CA TYR A 303 -20.54 3.70 2.64
C TYR A 303 -19.94 2.81 3.74
N GLU A 304 -20.73 2.48 4.75
CA GLU A 304 -20.38 1.59 5.86
C GLU A 304 -21.23 0.30 5.83
N ASP A 305 -22.36 0.34 5.15
CA ASP A 305 -23.25 -0.81 5.01
C ASP A 305 -22.58 -1.90 4.18
N ARG A 306 -22.78 -3.14 4.61
CA ARG A 306 -22.23 -4.32 3.91
C ARG A 306 -23.28 -5.07 3.09
N ASP A 307 -24.53 -4.62 3.11
CA ASP A 307 -25.57 -5.19 2.27
C ASP A 307 -25.39 -4.77 0.82
N PRO A 308 -25.14 -5.71 -0.11
CA PRO A 308 -24.88 -5.36 -1.51
C PRO A 308 -26.04 -4.65 -2.18
N GLY A 309 -27.29 -4.92 -1.76
CA GLY A 309 -28.48 -4.27 -2.31
C GLY A 309 -28.54 -2.79 -1.92
N HIS A 310 -28.25 -2.45 -0.65
CA HIS A 310 -28.21 -1.06 -0.21
C HIS A 310 -27.09 -0.28 -0.91
N VAL A 311 -25.92 -0.89 -1.08
CA VAL A 311 -24.82 -0.23 -1.81
C VAL A 311 -25.15 -0.07 -3.29
N ALA A 312 -25.84 -1.03 -3.89
CA ALA A 312 -26.33 -0.91 -5.27
C ALA A 312 -27.32 0.26 -5.45
N LEU A 313 -28.21 0.49 -4.46
CA LEU A 313 -29.08 1.67 -4.46
C LEU A 313 -28.33 2.99 -4.33
N LEU A 314 -27.23 3.02 -3.55
CA LEU A 314 -26.34 4.19 -3.49
C LEU A 314 -25.64 4.43 -4.83
N ALA A 315 -25.17 3.37 -5.48
CA ALA A 315 -24.59 3.47 -6.81
C ALA A 315 -25.58 4.05 -7.81
N ASP A 316 -26.84 3.56 -7.80
CA ASP A 316 -27.90 4.08 -8.65
C ASP A 316 -28.20 5.56 -8.38
N ALA A 317 -28.27 5.96 -7.12
CA ALA A 317 -28.51 7.34 -6.76
C ALA A 317 -27.41 8.29 -7.31
N VAL A 318 -26.13 7.86 -7.27
CA VAL A 318 -25.02 8.64 -7.85
C VAL A 318 -25.10 8.69 -9.37
N LEU A 319 -25.53 7.61 -10.01
CA LEU A 319 -25.58 7.48 -11.49
C LEU A 319 -26.82 8.13 -12.10
N SER A 320 -27.98 8.08 -11.42
CA SER A 320 -29.27 8.56 -11.95
C SER A 320 -29.63 10.00 -11.56
N ASP A 321 -29.14 10.50 -10.41
CA ASP A 321 -29.35 11.89 -9.99
C ASP A 321 -28.19 12.78 -10.46
N HIS A 322 -28.40 13.47 -11.57
CA HIS A 322 -27.40 14.34 -12.19
C HIS A 322 -26.89 15.44 -11.23
N LYS A 323 -27.77 15.99 -10.36
CA LYS A 323 -27.37 17.03 -9.39
C LYS A 323 -26.51 16.43 -8.29
N LEU A 324 -26.80 15.21 -7.86
CA LEU A 324 -25.96 14.51 -6.88
C LEU A 324 -24.60 14.19 -7.50
N GLN A 325 -24.57 13.67 -8.72
CA GLN A 325 -23.34 13.36 -9.44
C GLN A 325 -22.44 14.60 -9.61
N GLU A 326 -23.01 15.74 -10.04
CA GLU A 326 -22.27 17.01 -10.14
C GLU A 326 -21.68 17.46 -8.80
N ARG A 327 -22.41 17.29 -7.70
CA ARG A 327 -21.93 17.61 -6.35
C ARG A 327 -20.79 16.67 -5.92
N VAL A 328 -20.90 15.38 -6.22
CA VAL A 328 -19.85 14.39 -5.93
C VAL A 328 -18.58 14.75 -6.69
N LEU A 329 -18.69 15.02 -8.00
CA LEU A 329 -17.54 15.40 -8.82
C LEU A 329 -16.90 16.72 -8.35
N ALA A 330 -17.71 17.72 -8.01
CA ALA A 330 -17.17 18.97 -7.47
C ALA A 330 -16.43 18.78 -6.13
N ALA A 331 -16.91 17.87 -5.28
CA ALA A 331 -16.24 17.54 -4.03
C ALA A 331 -14.93 16.78 -4.29
N GLN A 332 -14.90 15.89 -5.29
CA GLN A 332 -13.70 15.18 -5.73
C GLN A 332 -12.65 16.15 -6.30
N ASP A 333 -13.06 17.08 -7.16
CA ASP A 333 -12.17 18.12 -7.71
C ASP A 333 -11.53 18.94 -6.57
N ALA A 334 -12.32 19.33 -5.56
CA ALA A 334 -11.83 20.07 -4.42
C ALA A 334 -10.86 19.25 -3.53
N ALA A 335 -11.13 17.96 -3.35
CA ALA A 335 -10.26 17.07 -2.60
C ALA A 335 -8.94 16.82 -3.34
N LEU A 336 -9.01 16.61 -4.65
CA LEU A 336 -7.83 16.46 -5.51
C LEU A 336 -6.96 17.72 -5.49
N ASP A 337 -7.57 18.90 -5.59
CA ASP A 337 -6.88 20.19 -5.54
C ASP A 337 -6.16 20.39 -4.19
N ARG A 338 -6.77 20.00 -3.07
CA ARG A 338 -6.11 20.01 -1.76
C ARG A 338 -4.94 19.03 -1.70
N LEU A 339 -5.07 17.85 -2.28
CA LEU A 339 -4.00 16.86 -2.32
C LEU A 339 -2.81 17.36 -3.12
N LEU A 340 -3.04 17.88 -4.33
CA LEU A 340 -1.99 18.38 -5.23
C LEU A 340 -1.29 19.64 -4.71
N LYS A 341 -1.95 20.41 -3.84
CA LYS A 341 -1.36 21.59 -3.17
C LYS A 341 -0.50 21.24 -1.96
N LYS A 342 -0.46 19.99 -1.53
CA LYS A 342 0.42 19.58 -0.42
C LYS A 342 1.88 19.78 -0.82
N ASP A 343 2.62 20.51 0.00
CA ASP A 343 4.07 20.69 -0.18
C ASP A 343 4.82 19.44 0.28
N PHE A 344 4.87 18.46 -0.60
CA PHE A 344 5.60 17.21 -0.36
C PHE A 344 7.09 17.47 -0.08
N GLY A 345 7.73 18.29 -0.94
CA GLY A 345 9.15 18.56 -0.82
C GLY A 345 9.51 19.26 0.48
N GLY A 346 8.80 20.34 0.83
CA GLY A 346 9.00 21.05 2.08
C GLY A 346 8.69 20.18 3.30
N THR A 347 7.64 19.34 3.23
CA THR A 347 7.30 18.40 4.30
C THR A 347 8.42 17.38 4.52
N LEU A 348 8.92 16.75 3.45
CA LEU A 348 10.03 15.80 3.51
C LEU A 348 11.27 16.44 4.13
N LEU A 349 11.69 17.61 3.61
CA LEU A 349 12.87 18.32 4.10
C LEU A 349 12.71 18.77 5.56
N SER A 350 11.50 19.14 5.97
CA SER A 350 11.18 19.43 7.38
C SER A 350 11.42 18.22 8.29
N PHE A 351 11.03 17.02 7.85
CA PHE A 351 11.29 15.78 8.59
C PHE A 351 12.78 15.42 8.63
N VAL A 352 13.51 15.61 7.53
CA VAL A 352 14.98 15.44 7.50
C VAL A 352 15.64 16.38 8.52
N ASP A 353 15.27 17.66 8.53
CA ASP A 353 15.73 18.66 9.49
C ASP A 353 15.36 18.30 10.94
N GLN A 354 14.15 17.81 11.18
CA GLN A 354 13.72 17.39 12.51
C GLN A 354 14.59 16.26 13.04
N VAL A 355 14.92 15.26 12.21
CA VAL A 355 15.84 14.19 12.57
C VAL A 355 17.24 14.76 12.80
N ALA A 356 17.76 15.61 11.92
CA ALA A 356 19.08 16.20 12.03
C ALA A 356 19.31 16.94 13.37
N ARG A 357 18.30 17.65 13.85
CA ARG A 357 18.35 18.45 15.11
C ARG A 357 18.08 17.63 16.36
N ALA A 358 17.45 16.49 16.25
CA ALA A 358 17.10 15.66 17.40
C ALA A 358 18.37 15.07 18.07
N PRO A 359 18.35 14.84 19.38
CA PRO A 359 19.40 14.07 20.03
C PRO A 359 19.55 12.71 19.37
N ARG A 360 20.78 12.32 19.13
CA ARG A 360 21.05 11.03 18.50
C ARG A 360 20.68 9.88 19.42
N ARG A 361 19.97 8.90 18.92
CA ARG A 361 19.76 7.63 19.60
C ARG A 361 21.04 6.80 19.55
N ALA A 362 21.26 5.98 20.59
CA ALA A 362 22.33 5.00 20.57
C ALA A 362 22.07 4.02 19.41
N ALA A 363 23.09 3.72 18.62
CA ALA A 363 23.00 2.66 17.64
C ALA A 363 22.70 1.34 18.35
N PRO A 364 21.85 0.47 17.78
CA PRO A 364 21.58 -0.81 18.39
C PRO A 364 22.88 -1.60 18.52
N LYS A 365 23.08 -2.22 19.67
CA LYS A 365 24.17 -3.19 19.85
C LYS A 365 23.76 -4.48 19.17
N VAL A 366 24.07 -4.59 17.87
CA VAL A 366 23.82 -5.80 17.09
C VAL A 366 25.05 -6.70 17.23
N THR A 367 24.89 -7.85 17.88
CA THR A 367 25.88 -8.92 17.91
C THR A 367 25.66 -9.85 16.73
N PHE A 368 26.67 -10.67 16.38
CA PHE A 368 26.48 -11.71 15.36
C PHE A 368 25.31 -12.64 15.68
N ASP A 369 25.05 -12.88 16.96
CA ASP A 369 23.96 -13.75 17.42
C ASP A 369 22.56 -13.10 17.33
N PHE A 370 22.48 -11.80 17.14
CA PHE A 370 21.20 -11.08 17.14
C PHE A 370 20.22 -11.65 16.10
N TRP A 371 20.69 -11.85 14.88
CA TRP A 371 19.86 -12.36 13.79
C TRP A 371 19.52 -13.84 13.98
N ASP A 372 20.44 -14.62 14.53
CA ASP A 372 20.19 -16.03 14.86
C ASP A 372 19.16 -16.16 15.97
N GLN A 373 19.23 -15.29 17.00
CA GLN A 373 18.24 -15.23 18.06
C GLN A 373 16.86 -14.80 17.55
N LEU A 374 16.81 -13.80 16.66
CA LEU A 374 15.56 -13.36 16.02
C LEU A 374 14.96 -14.49 15.17
N ALA A 375 15.77 -15.17 14.34
CA ALA A 375 15.34 -16.29 13.54
C ALA A 375 14.85 -17.47 14.39
N ALA A 376 15.55 -17.79 15.49
CA ALA A 376 15.14 -18.82 16.44
C ALA A 376 13.80 -18.48 17.12
N TYR A 377 13.62 -17.20 17.51
CA TYR A 377 12.37 -16.73 18.09
C TYR A 377 11.21 -16.82 17.10
N GLU A 378 11.42 -16.37 15.85
CA GLU A 378 10.42 -16.49 14.79
C GLU A 378 10.04 -17.95 14.53
N ARG A 379 11.02 -18.84 14.49
CA ARG A 379 10.77 -20.26 14.31
C ARG A 379 9.96 -20.84 15.45
N LEU A 380 10.21 -20.41 16.67
CA LEU A 380 9.44 -20.83 17.84
C LEU A 380 7.97 -20.38 17.75
N GLU A 381 7.73 -19.14 17.32
CA GLU A 381 6.38 -18.61 17.13
C GLU A 381 5.64 -19.31 15.97
N GLU A 382 6.33 -19.63 14.87
CA GLU A 382 5.79 -20.46 13.79
C GLU A 382 5.35 -21.84 14.31
N LEU A 383 6.18 -22.49 15.11
CA LEU A 383 5.84 -23.80 15.72
C LEU A 383 4.64 -23.67 16.65
N ARG A 384 4.57 -22.58 17.43
CA ARG A 384 3.42 -22.32 18.30
C ARG A 384 2.11 -22.21 17.54
N MET A 385 2.13 -21.49 16.39
CA MET A 385 0.92 -21.23 15.58
C MET A 385 0.52 -22.41 14.71
N PHE A 386 1.50 -22.98 14.00
CA PHE A 386 1.20 -23.94 12.93
C PHE A 386 1.45 -25.41 13.33
N ARG A 387 2.23 -25.64 14.41
CA ARG A 387 2.56 -26.98 14.92
C ARG A 387 2.55 -27.01 16.46
N PRO A 388 1.41 -26.73 17.09
CA PRO A 388 1.33 -26.58 18.55
C PRO A 388 1.73 -27.84 19.33
N GLY A 389 1.57 -29.02 18.75
CA GLY A 389 2.05 -30.27 19.33
C GLY A 389 3.56 -30.34 19.46
N ILE A 390 4.29 -29.96 18.39
CA ILE A 390 5.76 -29.86 18.41
C ILE A 390 6.19 -28.78 19.38
N TYR A 391 5.54 -27.60 19.33
CA TYR A 391 5.82 -26.50 20.25
C TYR A 391 5.69 -26.92 21.71
N LYS A 392 4.65 -27.67 22.08
CA LYS A 392 4.46 -28.18 23.43
C LYS A 392 5.58 -29.16 23.86
N GLY A 393 6.09 -29.95 22.89
CA GLY A 393 7.17 -30.92 23.12
C GLY A 393 8.57 -30.32 23.35
N LEU A 394 8.79 -29.02 23.00
CA LEU A 394 10.11 -28.40 23.12
C LEU A 394 10.60 -28.13 24.57
N GLY A 395 9.75 -28.31 25.59
CA GLY A 395 10.14 -28.18 27.00
C GLY A 395 10.89 -26.90 27.35
N SER A 396 12.03 -27.01 28.04
CA SER A 396 12.88 -25.89 28.50
C SER A 396 13.57 -25.13 27.35
N ALA A 397 13.75 -25.71 26.18
CA ALA A 397 14.35 -25.03 25.04
C ALA A 397 13.58 -23.75 24.62
N LYS A 398 12.29 -23.65 24.98
CA LYS A 398 11.50 -22.42 24.78
C LYS A 398 11.98 -21.26 25.63
N LEU A 399 12.42 -21.57 26.86
CA LEU A 399 12.82 -20.56 27.84
C LEU A 399 14.10 -19.85 27.43
N GLU A 400 15.03 -20.55 26.79
CA GLU A 400 16.26 -19.96 26.27
C GLU A 400 16.00 -18.97 25.15
N VAL A 401 15.09 -19.30 24.21
CA VAL A 401 14.70 -18.41 23.10
C VAL A 401 13.80 -17.28 23.61
N GLN A 402 12.93 -17.52 24.60
CA GLN A 402 12.03 -16.47 25.14
C GLN A 402 12.75 -15.55 26.15
N SER A 403 13.77 -16.03 26.87
CA SER A 403 14.58 -15.22 27.78
C SER A 403 15.59 -14.33 27.04
N ALA A 404 15.94 -14.68 25.81
CA ALA A 404 16.58 -13.79 24.86
C ALA A 404 15.62 -12.68 24.37
N LYS A 405 14.53 -12.43 25.11
CA LYS A 405 13.68 -11.25 24.92
C LYS A 405 14.59 -10.06 24.86
N TRP A 406 14.66 -9.46 23.70
CA TRP A 406 14.99 -8.08 23.41
C TRP A 406 15.47 -7.33 24.65
N SER A 407 16.51 -7.83 25.30
CA SER A 407 17.21 -7.11 26.35
C SER A 407 18.19 -6.14 25.72
N GLY A 408 17.62 -5.29 24.86
CA GLY A 408 18.20 -4.00 24.56
C GLY A 408 18.08 -3.11 25.78
N LYS A 409 18.62 -3.57 26.93
CA LYS A 409 18.98 -2.72 28.05
C LYS A 409 20.44 -2.38 27.98
#